data_da4b1c766e48bdded19f3a2c237dc7bf
#
_entry.id   da4b1c766e48bdded19f3a2c237dc7bf
#
_cell.length_a   1.000
_cell.length_b   1.000
_cell.length_c   1.000
_cell.angle_alpha   90.00
_cell.angle_beta   90.00
_cell.angle_gamma   90.00
#
_symmetry.space_group_name_H-M   'P 1'
#
loop_
_entity.id
_entity.type
_entity.pdbx_description
1 polymer ?
#
loop_
_entity_poly.entity_id
_entity_poly.type
_entity_poly.pdbx_seq_one_letter_code
_entity_poly.pdbx_strand_id
1 'polypeptide(L)'
;MCYLTYLERKQKMKEIEEKYKKATKYFCKNKIFVIAIILVTILSFGFTITNSSVGMDDTAFDRYYSEKEMLAIGRWGAYVVYQILNITEFIPFWLDFVAASVIMLTAVMWCIFLKKNVDDKFSIGVYIIFAAVFISFPIINEIFIFENCNIAVMLGTLLASLGIMLFYENYNNIHKKGIYILSGVILTVAMSMYEACVQTMLVSICITAILMIYTDKNKKIKDIFKYIICALGILGAAVILDEIIVKIINFAGVKPSDAAEKEINWGKYGILESLQLIVLNIINAIKNIKYYPVLIFDVASIIGIAIGILQSDKNKNWMILVIFIAMFLSNFGISILQLDSVMYRTCASWGLFTAAIVMVAYRFLSEYKITQILAIIVISILVLQQTKTLNQLFYNDYMRYQKDLHIAYELIYDLEKDYDTSKPLVIMGTPYKGIGKYGAQSNSLSVLWWGKKAFNDNGREFIKFLNSLGYDFKVPTDEEYEKGKIEAEKMGNYP
;
A
#
# COMPACT_ATOMS: atom_id res chain seq x y z
N MET A 1 3.11 -22.05 -43.30
CA MET A 1 3.88 -21.50 -42.15
C MET A 1 2.99 -20.73 -41.17
N CYS A 2 2.15 -19.78 -41.61
CA CYS A 2 1.27 -18.99 -40.68
C CYS A 2 0.23 -19.78 -39.93
N TYR A 3 -0.36 -20.83 -40.51
CA TYR A 3 -1.42 -21.66 -39.86
C TYR A 3 -0.86 -22.62 -38.79
N LEU A 4 0.30 -23.20 -39.00
CA LEU A 4 1.01 -24.02 -38.01
C LEU A 4 1.39 -23.19 -36.77
N THR A 5 1.92 -21.99 -36.97
CA THR A 5 2.20 -21.06 -35.84
C THR A 5 0.94 -20.62 -35.10
N TYR A 6 -0.21 -20.52 -35.76
CA TYR A 6 -1.49 -20.22 -35.11
C TYR A 6 -1.98 -21.40 -34.24
N LEU A 7 -1.90 -22.62 -34.72
CA LEU A 7 -2.31 -23.82 -33.97
C LEU A 7 -1.41 -24.05 -32.73
N GLU A 8 -0.12 -23.91 -32.87
CA GLU A 8 0.84 -23.99 -31.75
C GLU A 8 0.55 -22.93 -30.67
N ARG A 9 0.19 -21.71 -31.08
CA ARG A 9 -0.19 -20.63 -30.16
C ARG A 9 -1.48 -20.96 -29.41
N LYS A 10 -2.50 -21.45 -30.11
CA LYS A 10 -3.78 -21.83 -29.52
C LYS A 10 -3.58 -22.97 -28.50
N GLN A 11 -2.74 -23.93 -28.83
CA GLN A 11 -2.41 -25.03 -27.94
C GLN A 11 -1.65 -24.56 -26.68
N LYS A 12 -0.67 -23.69 -26.82
CA LYS A 12 0.07 -23.11 -25.69
C LYS A 12 -0.82 -22.24 -24.79
N MET A 13 -1.76 -21.51 -25.36
CA MET A 13 -2.74 -20.76 -24.55
C MET A 13 -3.65 -21.68 -23.74
N LYS A 14 -4.17 -22.74 -24.35
CA LYS A 14 -4.98 -23.75 -23.65
C LYS A 14 -4.18 -24.39 -22.50
N GLU A 15 -2.92 -24.73 -22.75
CA GLU A 15 -2.05 -25.30 -21.71
C GLU A 15 -1.84 -24.35 -20.52
N ILE A 16 -1.62 -23.05 -20.77
CA ILE A 16 -1.51 -22.03 -19.71
C ILE A 16 -2.84 -21.94 -18.94
N GLU A 17 -3.96 -21.86 -19.65
CA GLU A 17 -5.29 -21.81 -19.04
C GLU A 17 -5.58 -23.06 -18.17
N GLU A 18 -5.25 -24.24 -18.66
CA GLU A 18 -5.41 -25.48 -17.91
C GLU A 18 -4.54 -25.51 -16.65
N LYS A 19 -3.30 -25.03 -16.71
CA LYS A 19 -2.42 -24.90 -15.54
C LYS A 19 -3.01 -23.92 -14.51
N TYR A 20 -3.57 -22.80 -14.93
CA TYR A 20 -4.26 -21.88 -14.01
C TYR A 20 -5.52 -22.51 -13.40
N LYS A 21 -6.35 -23.17 -14.21
CA LYS A 21 -7.54 -23.90 -13.72
C LYS A 21 -7.15 -24.98 -12.69
N LYS A 22 -6.06 -25.71 -12.96
CA LYS A 22 -5.53 -26.74 -12.03
C LYS A 22 -5.07 -26.12 -10.72
N ALA A 23 -4.30 -25.01 -10.77
CA ALA A 23 -3.83 -24.31 -9.58
C ALA A 23 -4.98 -23.69 -8.78
N THR A 24 -5.94 -23.04 -9.42
CA THR A 24 -7.14 -22.50 -8.75
C THR A 24 -7.94 -23.61 -8.08
N LYS A 25 -8.22 -24.71 -8.80
CA LYS A 25 -8.92 -25.87 -8.25
C LYS A 25 -8.18 -26.50 -7.05
N TYR A 26 -6.85 -26.50 -7.07
CA TYR A 26 -6.03 -26.99 -5.95
C TYR A 26 -6.31 -26.18 -4.67
N PHE A 27 -6.33 -24.87 -4.73
CA PHE A 27 -6.60 -24.01 -3.57
C PHE A 27 -8.07 -24.07 -3.15
N CYS A 28 -9.01 -23.96 -4.08
CA CYS A 28 -10.45 -24.04 -3.77
C CYS A 28 -10.87 -25.36 -3.12
N LYS A 29 -10.22 -26.47 -3.47
CA LYS A 29 -10.49 -27.77 -2.86
C LYS A 29 -9.80 -27.97 -1.50
N ASN A 30 -8.78 -27.19 -1.19
CA ASN A 30 -8.05 -27.30 0.05
C ASN A 30 -8.71 -26.45 1.15
N LYS A 31 -9.58 -27.11 1.94
CA LYS A 31 -10.32 -26.45 3.02
C LYS A 31 -9.39 -25.74 4.03
N ILE A 32 -8.22 -26.33 4.34
CA ILE A 32 -7.26 -25.77 5.29
C ILE A 32 -6.74 -24.42 4.76
N PHE A 33 -6.41 -24.35 3.46
CA PHE A 33 -5.98 -23.09 2.83
C PHE A 33 -7.07 -22.03 2.94
N VAL A 34 -8.30 -22.34 2.50
CA VAL A 34 -9.42 -21.41 2.51
C VAL A 34 -9.70 -20.89 3.93
N ILE A 35 -9.80 -21.81 4.90
CA ILE A 35 -10.05 -21.42 6.30
C ILE A 35 -8.91 -20.57 6.85
N ALA A 36 -7.65 -20.92 6.59
CA ALA A 36 -6.48 -20.18 7.07
C ALA A 36 -6.48 -18.75 6.52
N ILE A 37 -6.75 -18.57 5.23
CA ILE A 37 -6.75 -17.23 4.59
C ILE A 37 -7.89 -16.37 5.15
N ILE A 38 -9.10 -16.90 5.24
CA ILE A 38 -10.24 -16.18 5.83
C ILE A 38 -9.95 -15.82 7.29
N LEU A 39 -9.45 -16.77 8.08
CA LEU A 39 -9.14 -16.55 9.50
C LEU A 39 -8.09 -15.45 9.69
N VAL A 40 -6.98 -15.49 8.92
CA VAL A 40 -5.94 -14.46 8.99
C VAL A 40 -6.49 -13.10 8.59
N THR A 41 -7.34 -13.03 7.56
CA THR A 41 -7.97 -11.77 7.13
C THR A 41 -8.88 -11.21 8.22
N ILE A 42 -9.73 -12.03 8.83
CA ILE A 42 -10.59 -11.61 9.94
C ILE A 42 -9.77 -11.17 11.16
N LEU A 43 -8.73 -11.94 11.53
CA LEU A 43 -7.85 -11.59 12.64
C LEU A 43 -7.07 -10.29 12.37
N SER A 44 -6.75 -9.99 11.12
CA SER A 44 -6.01 -8.78 10.75
C SER A 44 -6.89 -7.54 10.68
N PHE A 45 -8.07 -7.65 10.08
CA PHE A 45 -8.90 -6.49 9.73
C PHE A 45 -10.27 -6.45 10.42
N GLY A 46 -10.67 -7.51 11.15
CA GLY A 46 -11.99 -7.57 11.77
C GLY A 46 -12.26 -6.42 12.73
N PHE A 47 -11.24 -5.92 13.44
CA PHE A 47 -11.39 -4.77 14.32
C PHE A 47 -11.68 -3.48 13.52
N THR A 48 -10.88 -3.12 12.54
CA THR A 48 -11.08 -1.88 11.76
C THR A 48 -12.40 -1.92 10.99
N ILE A 49 -12.76 -3.05 10.39
CA ILE A 49 -14.05 -3.21 9.68
C ILE A 49 -15.24 -2.91 10.59
N THR A 50 -15.17 -3.25 11.88
CA THR A 50 -16.29 -3.10 12.84
C THR A 50 -16.19 -1.85 13.71
N ASN A 51 -15.05 -1.16 13.72
CA ASN A 51 -14.80 0.02 14.54
C ASN A 51 -14.17 1.11 13.69
N SER A 52 -15.01 1.90 13.05
CA SER A 52 -14.56 2.99 12.20
C SER A 52 -13.81 4.07 12.96
N SER A 53 -12.82 4.65 12.32
CA SER A 53 -12.14 5.87 12.75
C SER A 53 -12.17 6.87 11.61
N VAL A 54 -12.27 8.16 11.91
CA VAL A 54 -12.23 9.23 10.92
C VAL A 54 -10.92 9.98 11.08
N GLY A 55 -10.12 10.01 10.04
CA GLY A 55 -8.91 10.80 9.96
C GLY A 55 -9.17 12.18 9.36
N MET A 56 -8.17 13.04 9.36
CA MET A 56 -8.28 14.39 8.80
C MET A 56 -8.64 14.35 7.30
N ASP A 57 -8.04 13.46 6.53
CA ASP A 57 -8.29 13.36 5.09
C ASP A 57 -9.69 12.79 4.80
N ASP A 58 -10.25 11.99 5.71
CA ASP A 58 -11.58 11.40 5.53
C ASP A 58 -12.69 12.43 5.73
N THR A 59 -12.48 13.48 6.52
CA THR A 59 -13.43 14.60 6.67
C THR A 59 -13.60 15.40 5.37
N ALA A 60 -12.67 15.26 4.45
CA ALA A 60 -12.69 15.91 3.15
C ALA A 60 -13.10 14.97 2.01
N PHE A 61 -13.78 13.86 2.33
CA PHE A 61 -14.15 12.81 1.37
C PHE A 61 -14.89 13.38 0.15
N ASP A 62 -15.86 14.27 0.37
CA ASP A 62 -16.60 14.93 -0.70
C ASP A 62 -15.70 15.73 -1.64
N ARG A 63 -14.71 16.43 -1.11
CA ARG A 63 -13.76 17.20 -1.90
C ARG A 63 -12.94 16.32 -2.84
N TYR A 64 -12.50 15.15 -2.37
CA TYR A 64 -11.70 14.25 -3.18
C TYR A 64 -12.46 13.69 -4.38
N TYR A 65 -13.72 13.39 -4.23
CA TYR A 65 -14.50 12.70 -5.27
C TYR A 65 -15.54 13.61 -5.96
N SER A 66 -16.27 14.42 -5.22
CA SER A 66 -17.25 15.35 -5.80
C SER A 66 -16.58 16.57 -6.43
N GLU A 67 -15.57 17.15 -5.78
CA GLU A 67 -14.82 18.29 -6.30
C GLU A 67 -13.63 17.91 -7.20
N LYS A 68 -13.47 16.61 -7.50
CA LYS A 68 -12.44 16.07 -8.40
C LYS A 68 -10.99 16.31 -7.95
N GLU A 69 -10.74 16.48 -6.66
CA GLU A 69 -9.38 16.69 -6.15
C GLU A 69 -8.46 15.49 -6.42
N MET A 70 -9.00 14.25 -6.45
CA MET A 70 -8.24 13.07 -6.87
C MET A 70 -7.67 13.22 -8.29
N LEU A 71 -8.40 13.86 -9.21
CA LEU A 71 -7.88 14.18 -10.54
C LEU A 71 -6.79 15.27 -10.46
N ALA A 72 -6.97 16.28 -9.60
CA ALA A 72 -6.03 17.38 -9.43
C ALA A 72 -4.68 16.92 -8.84
N ILE A 73 -4.67 15.87 -8.03
CA ILE A 73 -3.44 15.26 -7.49
C ILE A 73 -2.89 14.12 -8.37
N GLY A 74 -3.45 13.91 -9.57
CA GLY A 74 -2.96 12.91 -10.54
C GLY A 74 -3.49 11.49 -10.33
N ARG A 75 -4.39 11.24 -9.37
CA ARG A 75 -4.94 9.90 -9.06
C ARG A 75 -6.25 9.60 -9.80
N TRP A 76 -6.21 9.72 -11.11
CA TRP A 76 -7.39 9.55 -11.96
C TRP A 76 -7.99 8.15 -11.88
N GLY A 77 -7.20 7.10 -11.70
CA GLY A 77 -7.70 5.73 -11.53
C GLY A 77 -8.46 5.55 -10.23
N ALA A 78 -7.99 6.14 -9.12
CA ALA A 78 -8.73 6.15 -7.86
C ALA A 78 -10.08 6.85 -8.04
N TYR A 79 -10.10 8.04 -8.67
CA TYR A 79 -11.34 8.74 -8.99
C TYR A 79 -12.32 7.87 -9.77
N VAL A 80 -11.86 7.23 -10.85
CA VAL A 80 -12.70 6.37 -11.70
C VAL A 80 -13.27 5.18 -10.93
N VAL A 81 -12.46 4.52 -10.09
CA VAL A 81 -12.93 3.37 -9.28
C VAL A 81 -14.05 3.78 -8.34
N TYR A 82 -13.90 4.89 -7.62
CA TYR A 82 -14.92 5.35 -6.68
C TYR A 82 -16.19 5.79 -7.40
N GLN A 83 -16.07 6.39 -8.61
CA GLN A 83 -17.24 6.69 -9.45
C GLN A 83 -17.96 5.41 -9.92
N ILE A 84 -17.21 4.38 -10.37
CA ILE A 84 -17.80 3.10 -10.80
C ILE A 84 -18.50 2.40 -9.63
N LEU A 85 -17.91 2.43 -8.44
CA LEU A 85 -18.48 1.84 -7.23
C LEU A 85 -19.61 2.69 -6.64
N ASN A 86 -19.87 3.87 -7.21
CA ASN A 86 -20.84 4.86 -6.73
C ASN A 86 -20.63 5.20 -5.25
N ILE A 87 -19.36 5.34 -4.84
CA ILE A 87 -18.98 5.72 -3.48
C ILE A 87 -18.82 7.24 -3.48
N THR A 88 -19.88 7.94 -3.12
CA THR A 88 -19.92 9.41 -3.03
C THR A 88 -19.88 9.89 -1.60
N GLU A 89 -20.13 8.99 -0.64
CA GLU A 89 -20.19 9.28 0.77
C GLU A 89 -19.20 8.40 1.55
N PHE A 90 -18.83 8.85 2.73
CA PHE A 90 -17.96 8.12 3.63
C PHE A 90 -18.73 6.96 4.29
N ILE A 91 -18.42 5.73 3.90
CA ILE A 91 -19.04 4.49 4.41
C ILE A 91 -17.92 3.56 4.93
N PRO A 92 -17.42 3.79 6.16
CA PRO A 92 -16.19 3.16 6.64
C PRO A 92 -16.23 1.63 6.64
N PHE A 93 -17.33 1.01 7.11
CA PHE A 93 -17.47 -0.45 7.05
C PHE A 93 -17.24 -1.01 5.64
N TRP A 94 -17.85 -0.38 4.64
CA TRP A 94 -17.77 -0.83 3.25
C TRP A 94 -16.37 -0.65 2.68
N LEU A 95 -15.76 0.51 2.95
CA LEU A 95 -14.43 0.85 2.47
C LEU A 95 -13.39 -0.16 2.98
N ASP A 96 -13.36 -0.39 4.28
CA ASP A 96 -12.44 -1.34 4.91
C ASP A 96 -12.72 -2.79 4.52
N PHE A 97 -13.99 -3.20 4.42
CA PHE A 97 -14.36 -4.55 4.01
C PHE A 97 -13.88 -4.86 2.58
N VAL A 98 -14.10 -3.92 1.64
CA VAL A 98 -13.65 -4.10 0.26
C VAL A 98 -12.13 -4.07 0.18
N ALA A 99 -11.45 -3.14 0.86
CA ALA A 99 -10.00 -3.07 0.89
C ALA A 99 -9.36 -4.37 1.44
N ALA A 100 -9.89 -4.90 2.56
CA ALA A 100 -9.46 -6.17 3.15
C ALA A 100 -9.71 -7.36 2.22
N SER A 101 -10.84 -7.36 1.49
CA SER A 101 -11.14 -8.37 0.50
C SER A 101 -10.18 -8.35 -0.70
N VAL A 102 -9.76 -7.16 -1.13
CA VAL A 102 -8.82 -7.00 -2.25
C VAL A 102 -7.41 -7.46 -1.86
N ILE A 103 -6.92 -7.17 -0.64
CA ILE A 103 -5.61 -7.67 -0.20
C ILE A 103 -5.62 -9.19 -0.05
N MET A 104 -6.71 -9.78 0.47
CA MET A 104 -6.91 -11.23 0.51
C MET A 104 -6.87 -11.83 -0.92
N LEU A 105 -7.58 -11.23 -1.87
CA LEU A 105 -7.57 -11.66 -3.26
C LEU A 105 -6.17 -11.58 -3.88
N THR A 106 -5.42 -10.52 -3.59
CA THR A 106 -4.03 -10.34 -4.04
C THR A 106 -3.14 -11.47 -3.53
N ALA A 107 -3.27 -11.85 -2.25
CA ALA A 107 -2.54 -12.97 -1.67
C ALA A 107 -2.86 -14.30 -2.36
N VAL A 108 -4.16 -14.59 -2.58
CA VAL A 108 -4.61 -15.80 -3.27
C VAL A 108 -4.12 -15.84 -4.71
N MET A 109 -4.18 -14.71 -5.41
CA MET A 109 -3.68 -14.60 -6.79
C MET A 109 -2.17 -14.90 -6.88
N TRP A 110 -1.37 -14.38 -5.95
CA TRP A 110 0.05 -14.72 -5.87
C TRP A 110 0.26 -16.22 -5.61
N CYS A 111 -0.51 -16.83 -4.71
CA CYS A 111 -0.43 -18.27 -4.45
C CYS A 111 -0.74 -19.09 -5.71
N ILE A 112 -1.79 -18.73 -6.46
CA ILE A 112 -2.15 -19.39 -7.72
C ILE A 112 -1.04 -19.25 -8.76
N PHE A 113 -0.49 -18.05 -8.92
CA PHE A 113 0.60 -17.76 -9.84
C PHE A 113 1.87 -18.56 -9.49
N LEU A 114 2.26 -18.58 -8.23
CA LEU A 114 3.41 -19.33 -7.74
C LEU A 114 3.20 -20.84 -7.94
N LYS A 115 2.04 -21.39 -7.55
CA LYS A 115 1.71 -22.82 -7.74
C LYS A 115 1.77 -23.23 -9.20
N LYS A 116 1.20 -22.44 -10.09
CA LYS A 116 1.21 -22.71 -11.53
C LYS A 116 2.63 -22.78 -12.10
N ASN A 117 3.56 -21.95 -11.58
CA ASN A 117 4.92 -21.85 -12.14
C ASN A 117 5.92 -22.80 -11.44
N VAL A 118 5.72 -23.15 -10.16
CA VAL A 118 6.67 -23.99 -9.40
C VAL A 118 6.27 -25.48 -9.43
N ASP A 119 5.11 -25.79 -10.00
CA ASP A 119 4.53 -27.15 -10.02
C ASP A 119 4.34 -27.75 -8.61
N ASP A 120 4.55 -29.07 -8.46
CA ASP A 120 4.30 -29.79 -7.20
C ASP A 120 5.46 -29.75 -6.19
N LYS A 121 6.43 -28.85 -6.40
CA LYS A 121 7.62 -28.74 -5.53
C LYS A 121 7.30 -28.17 -4.14
N PHE A 122 6.19 -27.47 -3.98
CA PHE A 122 5.80 -26.83 -2.73
C PHE A 122 4.55 -27.45 -2.12
N SER A 123 4.61 -27.68 -0.80
CA SER A 123 3.45 -28.10 -0.01
C SER A 123 2.45 -26.94 0.15
N ILE A 124 1.20 -27.25 0.51
CA ILE A 124 0.17 -26.25 0.78
C ILE A 124 0.58 -25.28 1.89
N GLY A 125 1.36 -25.72 2.86
CA GLY A 125 1.87 -24.90 3.97
C GLY A 125 2.70 -23.71 3.50
N VAL A 126 3.49 -23.86 2.44
CA VAL A 126 4.30 -22.77 1.87
C VAL A 126 3.42 -21.61 1.39
N TYR A 127 2.30 -21.93 0.74
CA TYR A 127 1.35 -20.94 0.23
C TYR A 127 0.54 -20.28 1.34
N ILE A 128 0.16 -21.07 2.37
CA ILE A 128 -0.50 -20.52 3.56
C ILE A 128 0.41 -19.51 4.27
N ILE A 129 1.69 -19.85 4.44
CA ILE A 129 2.69 -18.98 5.05
C ILE A 129 2.85 -17.70 4.26
N PHE A 130 3.04 -17.80 2.94
CA PHE A 130 3.15 -16.63 2.08
C PHE A 130 1.96 -15.69 2.23
N ALA A 131 0.74 -16.22 2.09
CA ALA A 131 -0.46 -15.42 2.16
C ALA A 131 -0.70 -14.85 3.56
N ALA A 132 -0.46 -15.63 4.62
CA ALA A 132 -0.64 -15.18 6.00
C ALA A 132 0.30 -14.03 6.36
N VAL A 133 1.58 -14.14 6.00
CA VAL A 133 2.58 -13.09 6.25
C VAL A 133 2.25 -11.81 5.46
N PHE A 134 1.83 -11.94 4.20
CA PHE A 134 1.45 -10.80 3.38
C PHE A 134 0.21 -10.07 3.92
N ILE A 135 -0.87 -10.80 4.22
CA ILE A 135 -2.14 -10.22 4.69
C ILE A 135 -1.98 -9.55 6.05
N SER A 136 -1.22 -10.15 6.97
CA SER A 136 -1.10 -9.67 8.34
C SER A 136 0.00 -8.62 8.55
N PHE A 137 0.69 -8.16 7.50
CA PHE A 137 1.84 -7.29 7.65
C PHE A 137 1.43 -5.91 8.19
N PRO A 138 1.98 -5.45 9.35
CA PRO A 138 1.42 -4.31 10.09
C PRO A 138 1.46 -2.97 9.37
N ILE A 139 2.38 -2.79 8.40
CA ILE A 139 2.52 -1.53 7.68
C ILE A 139 1.26 -1.16 6.86
N ILE A 140 0.40 -2.15 6.61
CA ILE A 140 -0.87 -1.96 5.91
C ILE A 140 -1.82 -1.04 6.69
N ASN A 141 -1.68 -0.93 8.02
CA ASN A 141 -2.42 0.02 8.83
C ASN A 141 -2.27 1.45 8.32
N GLU A 142 -1.06 1.84 7.87
CA GLU A 142 -0.76 3.17 7.34
C GLU A 142 -1.58 3.54 6.09
N ILE A 143 -2.24 2.56 5.47
CA ILE A 143 -3.12 2.77 4.31
C ILE A 143 -4.58 2.75 4.77
N PHE A 144 -4.92 1.84 5.68
CA PHE A 144 -6.28 1.69 6.16
C PHE A 144 -6.76 2.89 6.99
N ILE A 145 -5.85 3.62 7.67
CA ILE A 145 -6.20 4.88 8.35
C ILE A 145 -6.54 6.04 7.40
N PHE A 146 -6.38 5.85 6.08
CA PHE A 146 -6.82 6.74 5.01
C PHE A 146 -7.97 6.06 4.25
N GLU A 147 -9.13 5.99 4.86
CA GLU A 147 -10.28 5.27 4.30
C GLU A 147 -10.72 5.87 2.95
N ASN A 148 -10.46 7.17 2.74
CA ASN A 148 -10.74 7.86 1.49
C ASN A 148 -9.97 7.29 0.27
N CYS A 149 -8.92 6.49 0.45
CA CYS A 149 -8.16 5.93 -0.67
C CYS A 149 -7.76 4.45 -0.50
N ASN A 150 -8.14 3.78 0.61
CA ASN A 150 -7.70 2.42 0.93
C ASN A 150 -8.06 1.40 -0.17
N ILE A 151 -9.29 1.45 -0.72
CA ILE A 151 -9.73 0.57 -1.83
C ILE A 151 -8.84 0.78 -3.05
N ALA A 152 -8.59 2.04 -3.43
CA ALA A 152 -7.77 2.36 -4.61
C ALA A 152 -6.35 1.83 -4.45
N VAL A 153 -5.72 2.02 -3.28
CA VAL A 153 -4.36 1.53 -3.01
C VAL A 153 -4.29 0.00 -3.06
N MET A 154 -5.30 -0.69 -2.49
CA MET A 154 -5.34 -2.16 -2.52
C MET A 154 -5.58 -2.69 -3.94
N LEU A 155 -6.48 -2.07 -4.71
CA LEU A 155 -6.67 -2.39 -6.13
C LEU A 155 -5.41 -2.09 -6.95
N GLY A 156 -4.74 -0.98 -6.69
CA GLY A 156 -3.45 -0.66 -7.31
C GLY A 156 -2.40 -1.74 -7.04
N THR A 157 -2.32 -2.23 -5.80
CA THR A 157 -1.43 -3.34 -5.42
C THR A 157 -1.77 -4.65 -6.16
N LEU A 158 -3.06 -4.97 -6.30
CA LEU A 158 -3.54 -6.11 -7.09
C LEU A 158 -3.15 -5.97 -8.56
N LEU A 159 -3.47 -4.82 -9.18
CA LEU A 159 -3.20 -4.56 -10.59
C LEU A 159 -1.70 -4.50 -10.90
N ALA A 160 -0.88 -3.89 -10.02
CA ALA A 160 0.57 -3.88 -10.12
C ALA A 160 1.14 -5.31 -10.19
N SER A 161 0.67 -6.18 -9.30
CA SER A 161 1.05 -7.60 -9.29
C SER A 161 0.58 -8.32 -10.56
N LEU A 162 -0.69 -8.14 -10.96
CA LEU A 162 -1.25 -8.75 -12.18
C LEU A 162 -0.52 -8.32 -13.45
N GLY A 163 -0.19 -7.04 -13.59
CA GLY A 163 0.53 -6.52 -14.74
C GLY A 163 1.89 -7.18 -14.91
N ILE A 164 2.66 -7.33 -13.82
CA ILE A 164 3.96 -8.00 -13.87
C ILE A 164 3.83 -9.51 -14.09
N MET A 165 2.84 -10.18 -13.48
CA MET A 165 2.57 -11.59 -13.73
C MET A 165 2.22 -11.85 -15.20
N LEU A 166 1.38 -11.01 -15.78
CA LEU A 166 0.99 -11.10 -17.18
C LEU A 166 2.19 -10.89 -18.12
N PHE A 167 3.06 -9.93 -17.80
CA PHE A 167 4.30 -9.72 -18.50
C PHE A 167 5.21 -10.94 -18.42
N TYR A 168 5.45 -11.47 -17.21
CA TYR A 168 6.30 -12.65 -16.98
C TYR A 168 5.84 -13.85 -17.80
N GLU A 169 4.54 -14.15 -17.82
CA GLU A 169 3.98 -15.28 -18.56
C GLU A 169 4.21 -15.21 -20.07
N ASN A 170 4.37 -14.02 -20.60
CA ASN A 170 4.44 -13.79 -22.03
C ASN A 170 5.80 -13.25 -22.50
N TYR A 171 6.73 -13.02 -21.59
CA TYR A 171 8.03 -12.41 -21.85
C TYR A 171 8.82 -13.06 -23.03
N ASN A 172 8.77 -14.39 -23.19
CA ASN A 172 9.46 -15.09 -24.28
C ASN A 172 8.62 -15.17 -25.56
N ASN A 173 7.47 -14.51 -25.64
CA ASN A 173 6.55 -14.66 -26.76
C ASN A 173 6.42 -13.34 -27.56
N ILE A 174 7.46 -13.00 -28.31
CA ILE A 174 7.59 -11.75 -29.10
C ILE A 174 6.37 -11.49 -30.02
N HIS A 175 5.64 -12.55 -30.40
CA HIS A 175 4.47 -12.43 -31.27
C HIS A 175 3.20 -11.95 -30.56
N LYS A 176 3.21 -11.79 -29.22
CA LYS A 176 2.07 -11.34 -28.44
C LYS A 176 2.17 -9.86 -28.02
N LYS A 177 2.47 -8.98 -28.99
CA LYS A 177 2.57 -7.53 -28.73
C LYS A 177 1.38 -6.97 -27.96
N GLY A 178 0.15 -7.42 -28.25
CA GLY A 178 -1.06 -6.99 -27.53
C GLY A 178 -1.06 -7.30 -26.03
N ILE A 179 -0.38 -8.38 -25.60
CA ILE A 179 -0.32 -8.71 -24.17
C ILE A 179 0.70 -7.81 -23.44
N TYR A 180 1.78 -7.40 -24.10
CA TYR A 180 2.72 -6.42 -23.55
C TYR A 180 2.03 -5.06 -23.37
N ILE A 181 1.24 -4.66 -24.39
CA ILE A 181 0.42 -3.44 -24.30
C ILE A 181 -0.58 -3.54 -23.13
N LEU A 182 -1.30 -4.65 -23.03
CA LEU A 182 -2.24 -4.89 -21.93
C LEU A 182 -1.55 -4.86 -20.56
N SER A 183 -0.37 -5.48 -20.43
CA SER A 183 0.44 -5.40 -19.21
C SER A 183 0.80 -3.94 -18.88
N GLY A 184 1.29 -3.17 -19.86
CA GLY A 184 1.59 -1.75 -19.70
C GLY A 184 0.38 -0.94 -19.27
N VAL A 185 -0.78 -1.14 -19.90
CA VAL A 185 -2.04 -0.46 -19.53
C VAL A 185 -2.45 -0.81 -18.09
N ILE A 186 -2.40 -2.08 -17.70
CA ILE A 186 -2.72 -2.49 -16.32
C ILE A 186 -1.77 -1.81 -15.31
N LEU A 187 -0.46 -1.72 -15.62
CA LEU A 187 0.50 -1.04 -14.76
C LEU A 187 0.24 0.47 -14.68
N THR A 188 -0.14 1.11 -15.80
CA THR A 188 -0.55 2.53 -15.81
C THR A 188 -1.76 2.76 -14.92
N VAL A 189 -2.80 1.91 -15.02
CA VAL A 189 -3.97 2.00 -14.14
C VAL A 189 -3.59 1.78 -12.69
N ALA A 190 -2.68 0.84 -12.38
CA ALA A 190 -2.20 0.64 -11.02
C ALA A 190 -1.50 1.89 -10.45
N MET A 191 -0.69 2.58 -11.25
CA MET A 191 -0.04 3.83 -10.84
C MET A 191 -1.03 4.96 -10.59
N SER A 192 -2.03 5.09 -11.45
CA SER A 192 -3.08 6.11 -11.29
C SER A 192 -3.98 5.91 -10.06
N MET A 193 -3.94 4.73 -9.42
CA MET A 193 -4.57 4.50 -8.11
C MET A 193 -3.76 5.15 -6.98
N TYR A 194 -2.46 4.88 -7.00
CA TYR A 194 -1.51 5.40 -6.02
C TYR A 194 -0.07 5.24 -6.54
N GLU A 195 0.70 6.29 -6.53
CA GLU A 195 2.05 6.32 -7.14
C GLU A 195 3.00 5.29 -6.50
N ALA A 196 2.81 4.99 -5.21
CA ALA A 196 3.61 4.00 -4.51
C ALA A 196 3.40 2.55 -5.00
N CYS A 197 2.41 2.29 -5.86
CA CYS A 197 2.26 1.01 -6.53
C CYS A 197 3.48 0.64 -7.38
N VAL A 198 4.30 1.63 -7.80
CA VAL A 198 5.58 1.38 -8.46
C VAL A 198 6.50 0.48 -7.63
N GLN A 199 6.50 0.63 -6.31
CA GLN A 199 7.29 -0.22 -5.42
C GLN A 199 6.80 -1.67 -5.44
N THR A 200 5.48 -1.89 -5.46
CA THR A 200 4.89 -3.22 -5.62
C THR A 200 5.27 -3.84 -6.98
N MET A 201 5.31 -3.05 -8.06
CA MET A 201 5.77 -3.50 -9.37
C MET A 201 7.23 -3.95 -9.33
N LEU A 202 8.11 -3.15 -8.73
CA LEU A 202 9.54 -3.47 -8.58
C LEU A 202 9.76 -4.74 -7.75
N VAL A 203 9.07 -4.88 -6.60
CA VAL A 203 9.11 -6.11 -5.79
C VAL A 203 8.59 -7.30 -6.59
N SER A 204 7.53 -7.15 -7.35
CA SER A 204 6.95 -8.19 -8.21
C SER A 204 7.93 -8.62 -9.33
N ILE A 205 8.65 -7.68 -9.94
CA ILE A 205 9.72 -7.98 -10.91
C ILE A 205 10.82 -8.82 -10.25
N CYS A 206 11.23 -8.47 -9.04
CA CYS A 206 12.24 -9.22 -8.30
C CYS A 206 11.77 -10.64 -7.96
N ILE A 207 10.52 -10.82 -7.48
CA ILE A 207 9.95 -12.14 -7.18
C ILE A 207 9.90 -13.00 -8.44
N THR A 208 9.45 -12.45 -9.55
CA THR A 208 9.37 -13.19 -10.83
C THR A 208 10.76 -13.49 -11.41
N ALA A 209 11.75 -12.63 -11.21
CA ALA A 209 13.14 -12.91 -11.56
C ALA A 209 13.73 -14.06 -10.72
N ILE A 210 13.45 -14.09 -9.40
CA ILE A 210 13.82 -15.21 -8.52
C ILE A 210 13.12 -16.50 -9.00
N LEU A 211 11.84 -16.43 -9.35
CA LEU A 211 11.08 -17.55 -9.87
C LEU A 211 11.72 -18.12 -11.17
N MET A 212 12.25 -17.27 -12.06
CA MET A 212 12.99 -17.71 -13.24
C MET A 212 14.24 -18.52 -12.88
N ILE A 213 14.95 -18.14 -11.82
CA ILE A 213 16.15 -18.88 -11.36
C ILE A 213 15.75 -20.25 -10.81
N TYR A 214 14.62 -20.33 -10.11
CA TYR A 214 14.15 -21.58 -9.51
C TYR A 214 13.52 -22.56 -10.49
N THR A 215 12.83 -22.06 -11.51
CA THR A 215 12.10 -22.91 -12.46
C THR A 215 12.98 -23.50 -13.55
N ASP A 216 14.03 -22.78 -13.94
CA ASP A 216 14.94 -23.21 -15.01
C ASP A 216 16.41 -23.07 -14.59
N LYS A 217 16.99 -24.18 -14.09
CA LYS A 217 18.39 -24.25 -13.68
C LYS A 217 19.37 -23.94 -14.80
N ASN A 218 18.98 -24.18 -16.07
CA ASN A 218 19.83 -23.97 -17.25
C ASN A 218 19.75 -22.55 -17.79
N LYS A 219 18.84 -21.71 -17.27
CA LYS A 219 18.68 -20.33 -17.73
C LYS A 219 19.94 -19.52 -17.47
N LYS A 220 20.43 -18.85 -18.50
CA LYS A 220 21.64 -18.04 -18.40
C LYS A 220 21.35 -16.74 -17.64
N ILE A 221 22.33 -16.26 -16.89
CA ILE A 221 22.28 -14.96 -16.18
C ILE A 221 21.84 -13.83 -17.12
N LYS A 222 22.34 -13.82 -18.36
CA LYS A 222 21.96 -12.85 -19.39
C LYS A 222 20.46 -12.81 -19.67
N ASP A 223 19.77 -13.95 -19.61
CA ASP A 223 18.32 -14.01 -19.88
C ASP A 223 17.51 -13.38 -18.75
N ILE A 224 18.00 -13.51 -17.51
CA ILE A 224 17.37 -12.91 -16.34
C ILE A 224 17.56 -11.39 -16.35
N PHE A 225 18.77 -10.90 -16.64
CA PHE A 225 19.02 -9.47 -16.84
C PHE A 225 18.17 -8.89 -17.97
N LYS A 226 18.08 -9.59 -19.09
CA LYS A 226 17.22 -9.19 -20.20
C LYS A 226 15.76 -9.09 -19.77
N TYR A 227 15.26 -10.05 -18.97
CA TYR A 227 13.92 -10.00 -18.41
C TYR A 227 13.73 -8.76 -17.55
N ILE A 228 14.62 -8.50 -16.59
CA ILE A 228 14.54 -7.36 -15.68
C ILE A 228 14.54 -6.04 -16.48
N ILE A 229 15.44 -5.89 -17.44
CA ILE A 229 15.51 -4.68 -18.27
C ILE A 229 14.22 -4.47 -19.06
N CYS A 230 13.67 -5.53 -19.67
CA CYS A 230 12.40 -5.43 -20.39
C CYS A 230 11.22 -5.12 -19.46
N ALA A 231 11.18 -5.68 -18.24
CA ALA A 231 10.17 -5.39 -17.25
C ALA A 231 10.24 -3.94 -16.75
N LEU A 232 11.46 -3.43 -16.50
CA LEU A 232 11.69 -2.02 -16.18
C LEU A 232 11.32 -1.10 -17.34
N GLY A 233 11.54 -1.53 -18.59
CA GLY A 233 11.13 -0.80 -19.78
C GLY A 233 9.62 -0.62 -19.89
N ILE A 234 8.84 -1.68 -19.60
CA ILE A 234 7.36 -1.60 -19.57
C ILE A 234 6.89 -0.75 -18.41
N LEU A 235 7.51 -0.87 -17.23
CA LEU A 235 7.23 0.00 -16.08
C LEU A 235 7.49 1.47 -16.44
N GLY A 236 8.63 1.79 -17.06
CA GLY A 236 8.94 3.15 -17.51
C GLY A 236 7.91 3.67 -18.52
N ALA A 237 7.48 2.82 -19.47
CA ALA A 237 6.42 3.18 -20.41
C ALA A 237 5.08 3.44 -19.70
N ALA A 238 4.75 2.67 -18.66
CA ALA A 238 3.53 2.88 -17.86
C ALA A 238 3.57 4.21 -17.10
N VAL A 239 4.72 4.57 -16.50
CA VAL A 239 4.93 5.88 -15.85
C VAL A 239 4.72 7.02 -16.85
N ILE A 240 5.35 6.94 -18.03
CA ILE A 240 5.22 7.98 -19.06
C ILE A 240 3.77 8.10 -19.54
N LEU A 241 3.07 6.98 -19.70
CA LEU A 241 1.68 6.99 -20.14
C LEU A 241 0.77 7.61 -19.06
N ASP A 242 1.00 7.32 -17.79
CA ASP A 242 0.27 7.93 -16.67
C ASP A 242 0.45 9.44 -16.65
N GLU A 243 1.68 9.92 -16.76
CA GLU A 243 2.00 11.36 -16.84
C GLU A 243 1.35 12.05 -18.05
N ILE A 244 1.27 11.38 -19.21
CA ILE A 244 0.57 11.89 -20.38
C ILE A 244 -0.94 12.04 -20.09
N ILE A 245 -1.55 11.04 -19.45
CA ILE A 245 -2.98 11.08 -19.11
C ILE A 245 -3.25 12.22 -18.11
N VAL A 246 -2.42 12.38 -17.08
CA VAL A 246 -2.53 13.50 -16.12
C VAL A 246 -2.44 14.85 -16.81
N LYS A 247 -1.50 15.02 -17.76
CA LYS A 247 -1.40 16.28 -18.55
C LYS A 247 -2.63 16.52 -19.41
N ILE A 248 -3.23 15.48 -20.00
CA ILE A 248 -4.48 15.61 -20.76
C ILE A 248 -5.63 16.05 -19.85
N ILE A 249 -5.75 15.47 -18.64
CA ILE A 249 -6.76 15.84 -17.65
C ILE A 249 -6.59 17.31 -17.23
N ASN A 250 -5.36 17.75 -16.99
CA ASN A 250 -5.06 19.13 -16.65
C ASN A 250 -5.40 20.10 -17.80
N PHE A 251 -5.09 19.70 -19.04
CA PHE A 251 -5.46 20.47 -20.23
C PHE A 251 -6.99 20.54 -20.43
N ALA A 252 -7.74 19.52 -20.00
CA ALA A 252 -9.19 19.51 -20.01
C ALA A 252 -9.84 20.38 -18.91
N GLY A 253 -9.04 21.13 -18.13
CA GLY A 253 -9.51 22.15 -17.20
C GLY A 253 -9.44 21.79 -15.73
N VAL A 254 -8.89 20.64 -15.37
CA VAL A 254 -8.58 20.29 -13.97
C VAL A 254 -7.28 20.99 -13.58
N LYS A 255 -7.34 21.91 -12.63
CA LYS A 255 -6.13 22.58 -12.12
C LYS A 255 -5.36 21.63 -11.22
N PRO A 256 -4.03 21.47 -11.42
CA PRO A 256 -3.19 20.72 -10.49
C PRO A 256 -3.31 21.28 -9.07
N SER A 257 -3.36 20.41 -8.09
CA SER A 257 -3.30 20.80 -6.68
C SER A 257 -1.85 21.05 -6.27
N ASP A 258 -1.63 22.02 -5.37
CA ASP A 258 -0.31 22.27 -4.77
C ASP A 258 0.26 20.99 -4.10
N ALA A 259 -0.61 20.11 -3.63
CA ALA A 259 -0.23 18.79 -3.11
C ALA A 259 0.33 17.84 -4.19
N ALA A 260 0.11 18.12 -5.49
CA ALA A 260 0.68 17.36 -6.60
C ALA A 260 2.14 17.75 -6.90
N GLU A 261 2.56 18.94 -6.51
CA GLU A 261 3.93 19.41 -6.63
C GLU A 261 4.80 18.72 -5.56
N LYS A 262 5.10 17.47 -5.79
CA LYS A 262 6.06 16.75 -4.93
C LYS A 262 7.44 17.33 -5.17
N GLU A 263 8.03 17.90 -4.13
CA GLU A 263 9.39 18.41 -4.20
C GLU A 263 10.37 17.27 -4.49
N ILE A 264 10.87 17.22 -5.70
CA ILE A 264 12.02 16.38 -6.05
C ILE A 264 13.26 17.11 -5.59
N ASN A 265 13.92 16.58 -4.57
CA ASN A 265 15.11 17.21 -3.99
C ASN A 265 16.42 16.88 -4.72
N TRP A 266 16.36 16.02 -5.77
CA TRP A 266 17.53 15.75 -6.63
C TRP A 266 18.02 17.03 -7.29
N GLY A 267 19.33 17.26 -7.22
CA GLY A 267 19.97 18.46 -7.73
C GLY A 267 20.10 19.61 -6.71
N LYS A 268 19.39 19.54 -5.58
CA LYS A 268 19.60 20.47 -4.45
C LYS A 268 20.91 20.18 -3.68
N TYR A 269 21.41 18.94 -3.77
CA TYR A 269 22.59 18.43 -3.07
C TYR A 269 23.58 17.81 -4.04
N GLY A 270 24.85 17.68 -3.65
CA GLY A 270 25.85 16.93 -4.40
C GLY A 270 25.53 15.44 -4.46
N ILE A 271 26.06 14.71 -5.46
CA ILE A 271 25.74 13.27 -5.66
C ILE A 271 26.08 12.44 -4.39
N LEU A 272 27.23 12.69 -3.79
CA LEU A 272 27.66 11.95 -2.59
C LEU A 272 26.74 12.24 -1.39
N GLU A 273 26.35 13.50 -1.21
CA GLU A 273 25.44 13.93 -0.16
C GLU A 273 24.03 13.34 -0.40
N SER A 274 23.55 13.31 -1.62
CA SER A 274 22.29 12.65 -1.97
C SER A 274 22.29 11.16 -1.62
N LEU A 275 23.37 10.44 -1.93
CA LEU A 275 23.52 9.03 -1.55
C LEU A 275 23.56 8.85 -0.03
N GLN A 276 24.24 9.74 0.71
CA GLN A 276 24.26 9.71 2.18
C GLN A 276 22.85 9.95 2.75
N LEU A 277 22.10 10.92 2.22
CA LEU A 277 20.70 11.18 2.61
C LEU A 277 19.80 9.98 2.39
N ILE A 278 19.90 9.29 1.24
CA ILE A 278 19.14 8.05 0.99
C ILE A 278 19.43 7.01 2.08
N VAL A 279 20.70 6.75 2.36
CA VAL A 279 21.09 5.76 3.38
C VAL A 279 20.58 6.18 4.77
N LEU A 280 20.72 7.45 5.14
CA LEU A 280 20.23 7.97 6.41
C LEU A 280 18.69 7.88 6.53
N ASN A 281 17.95 8.21 5.47
CA ASN A 281 16.50 8.13 5.45
C ASN A 281 16.02 6.68 5.62
N ILE A 282 16.66 5.71 4.95
CA ILE A 282 16.36 4.28 5.11
C ILE A 282 16.67 3.81 6.55
N ILE A 283 17.84 4.15 7.07
CA ILE A 283 18.23 3.79 8.45
C ILE A 283 17.25 4.40 9.46
N ASN A 284 16.89 5.65 9.29
CA ASN A 284 15.93 6.34 10.16
C ASN A 284 14.55 5.70 10.09
N ALA A 285 14.07 5.32 8.89
CA ALA A 285 12.82 4.60 8.73
C ALA A 285 12.84 3.28 9.50
N ILE A 286 13.90 2.46 9.33
CA ILE A 286 14.05 1.19 10.05
C ILE A 286 14.08 1.40 11.57
N LYS A 287 14.82 2.40 12.06
CA LYS A 287 14.90 2.71 13.49
C LYS A 287 13.59 3.22 14.09
N ASN A 288 12.85 4.01 13.33
CA ASN A 288 11.62 4.66 13.80
C ASN A 288 10.38 3.78 13.70
N ILE A 289 10.44 2.67 12.97
CA ILE A 289 9.36 1.70 12.87
C ILE A 289 9.23 0.83 14.15
N LYS A 290 9.25 1.47 15.32
CA LYS A 290 9.29 0.79 16.63
C LYS A 290 8.03 0.02 16.98
N TYR A 291 6.92 0.39 16.36
CA TYR A 291 5.59 -0.16 16.65
C TYR A 291 5.23 -1.35 15.79
N TYR A 292 6.00 -1.56 14.73
CA TYR A 292 5.85 -2.71 13.84
C TYR A 292 6.87 -3.80 14.22
N PRO A 293 6.59 -5.05 13.97
CA PRO A 293 7.55 -6.14 14.20
C PRO A 293 8.70 -6.08 13.19
N VAL A 294 9.51 -5.03 13.24
CA VAL A 294 10.68 -4.80 12.37
C VAL A 294 11.63 -5.97 12.43
N LEU A 295 11.79 -6.57 13.64
CA LEU A 295 12.63 -7.74 13.80
C LEU A 295 12.22 -8.89 12.88
N ILE A 296 10.91 -9.05 12.61
CA ILE A 296 10.44 -10.08 11.68
C ILE A 296 10.93 -9.78 10.27
N PHE A 297 10.80 -8.53 9.85
CA PHE A 297 11.26 -8.08 8.54
C PHE A 297 12.77 -8.26 8.41
N ASP A 298 13.55 -7.82 9.39
CA ASP A 298 15.00 -7.90 9.38
C ASP A 298 15.48 -9.36 9.38
N VAL A 299 14.92 -10.19 10.28
CA VAL A 299 15.26 -11.62 10.36
C VAL A 299 14.85 -12.35 9.08
N ALA A 300 13.66 -12.08 8.55
CA ALA A 300 13.21 -12.69 7.30
C ALA A 300 14.12 -12.29 6.12
N SER A 301 14.57 -11.03 6.08
CA SER A 301 15.51 -10.54 5.06
C SER A 301 16.86 -11.25 5.17
N ILE A 302 17.44 -11.33 6.36
CA ILE A 302 18.73 -12.00 6.60
C ILE A 302 18.64 -13.50 6.27
N ILE A 303 17.59 -14.18 6.72
CA ILE A 303 17.37 -15.59 6.42
C ILE A 303 17.20 -15.78 4.90
N GLY A 304 16.40 -14.96 4.24
CA GLY A 304 16.20 -15.03 2.81
C GLY A 304 17.49 -14.87 2.02
N ILE A 305 18.31 -13.89 2.40
CA ILE A 305 19.63 -13.63 1.79
C ILE A 305 20.59 -14.81 2.04
N ALA A 306 20.71 -15.29 3.27
CA ALA A 306 21.57 -16.41 3.62
C ALA A 306 21.22 -17.67 2.83
N ILE A 307 19.93 -17.95 2.71
CA ILE A 307 19.44 -19.08 1.94
C ILE A 307 19.72 -18.92 0.45
N GLY A 308 19.50 -17.73 -0.09
CA GLY A 308 19.82 -17.43 -1.48
C GLY A 308 21.29 -17.69 -1.81
N ILE A 309 22.19 -17.37 -0.89
CA ILE A 309 23.65 -17.61 -1.04
C ILE A 309 23.97 -19.11 -0.97
N LEU A 310 23.40 -19.85 -0.02
CA LEU A 310 23.75 -21.24 0.25
C LEU A 310 23.24 -22.22 -0.81
N GLN A 311 22.17 -21.91 -1.52
CA GLN A 311 21.44 -22.89 -2.32
C GLN A 311 21.55 -22.75 -3.82
N SER A 312 22.07 -21.69 -4.32
CA SER A 312 22.22 -21.59 -5.74
C SER A 312 23.54 -22.23 -6.20
N ASP A 313 23.58 -22.76 -7.42
CA ASP A 313 24.83 -23.04 -8.08
C ASP A 313 25.79 -21.87 -7.84
N LYS A 314 27.04 -22.14 -7.48
CA LYS A 314 28.03 -21.12 -7.12
C LYS A 314 28.06 -19.92 -8.08
N ASN A 315 27.80 -20.16 -9.34
CA ASN A 315 27.77 -19.12 -10.39
C ASN A 315 26.54 -18.20 -10.36
N LYS A 316 25.46 -18.55 -9.64
CA LYS A 316 24.23 -17.74 -9.58
C LYS A 316 23.95 -17.16 -8.19
N ASN A 317 24.73 -17.56 -7.18
CA ASN A 317 24.55 -17.14 -5.79
C ASN A 317 24.54 -15.62 -5.64
N TRP A 318 25.48 -14.92 -6.27
CA TRP A 318 25.57 -13.49 -6.20
C TRP A 318 24.35 -12.78 -6.81
N MET A 319 23.76 -13.37 -7.84
CA MET A 319 22.61 -12.77 -8.53
C MET A 319 21.36 -12.81 -7.64
N ILE A 320 21.14 -13.89 -6.90
CA ILE A 320 20.02 -13.96 -5.93
C ILE A 320 20.23 -12.92 -4.85
N LEU A 321 21.46 -12.75 -4.34
CA LEU A 321 21.78 -11.71 -3.36
C LEU A 321 21.48 -10.31 -3.91
N VAL A 322 21.91 -10.02 -5.13
CA VAL A 322 21.64 -8.71 -5.79
C VAL A 322 20.15 -8.49 -5.94
N ILE A 323 19.38 -9.51 -6.35
CA ILE A 323 17.92 -9.39 -6.46
C ILE A 323 17.27 -9.17 -5.10
N PHE A 324 17.72 -9.82 -4.03
CA PHE A 324 17.20 -9.56 -2.68
C PHE A 324 17.51 -8.15 -2.20
N ILE A 325 18.72 -7.64 -2.46
CA ILE A 325 19.08 -6.25 -2.14
C ILE A 325 18.22 -5.28 -2.95
N ALA A 326 18.05 -5.51 -4.25
CA ALA A 326 17.20 -4.69 -5.10
C ALA A 326 15.74 -4.72 -4.64
N MET A 327 15.22 -5.89 -4.24
CA MET A 327 13.86 -6.05 -3.70
C MET A 327 13.68 -5.32 -2.36
N PHE A 328 14.69 -5.35 -1.48
CA PHE A 328 14.70 -4.57 -0.25
C PHE A 328 14.66 -3.07 -0.54
N LEU A 329 15.55 -2.57 -1.39
CA LEU A 329 15.62 -1.16 -1.77
C LEU A 329 14.36 -0.68 -2.51
N SER A 330 13.68 -1.56 -3.23
CA SER A 330 12.43 -1.25 -3.93
C SER A 330 11.32 -0.76 -2.99
N ASN A 331 11.34 -1.18 -1.72
CA ASN A 331 10.37 -0.71 -0.72
C ASN A 331 10.54 0.79 -0.36
N PHE A 332 11.64 1.38 -0.71
CA PHE A 332 11.96 2.80 -0.48
C PHE A 332 11.96 3.61 -1.78
N GLY A 333 11.42 3.06 -2.86
CA GLY A 333 11.51 3.63 -4.20
C GLY A 333 11.05 5.09 -4.28
N ILE A 334 9.91 5.44 -3.67
CA ILE A 334 9.40 6.81 -3.65
C ILE A 334 10.36 7.74 -2.89
N SER A 335 10.83 7.34 -1.70
CA SER A 335 11.79 8.14 -0.91
C SER A 335 13.11 8.35 -1.67
N ILE A 336 13.57 7.34 -2.40
CA ILE A 336 14.77 7.44 -3.24
C ILE A 336 14.51 8.38 -4.41
N LEU A 337 13.35 8.29 -5.08
CA LEU A 337 12.99 9.15 -6.21
C LEU A 337 12.80 10.62 -5.81
N GLN A 338 12.25 10.87 -4.64
CA GLN A 338 12.01 12.22 -4.13
C GLN A 338 13.21 12.80 -3.37
N LEU A 339 14.16 11.95 -2.96
CA LEU A 339 15.24 12.28 -2.02
C LEU A 339 14.69 12.90 -0.73
N ASP A 340 13.68 12.24 -0.13
CA ASP A 340 12.98 12.69 1.07
C ASP A 340 12.84 11.56 2.09
N SER A 341 12.32 11.90 3.26
CA SER A 341 12.03 10.96 4.34
C SER A 341 11.05 9.87 3.90
N VAL A 342 11.20 8.68 4.49
CA VAL A 342 10.32 7.55 4.18
C VAL A 342 8.95 7.74 4.83
N MET A 343 7.91 7.80 4.01
CA MET A 343 6.53 7.72 4.49
C MET A 343 6.08 6.26 4.50
N TYR A 344 5.70 5.71 5.65
CA TYR A 344 5.35 4.28 5.76
C TYR A 344 4.15 3.89 4.89
N ARG A 345 3.19 4.80 4.69
CA ARG A 345 2.05 4.56 3.79
C ARG A 345 2.45 4.25 2.34
N THR A 346 3.63 4.69 1.91
CA THR A 346 4.15 4.34 0.58
C THR A 346 4.77 2.95 0.53
N CYS A 347 5.04 2.33 1.67
CA CYS A 347 5.78 1.08 1.77
C CYS A 347 4.91 -0.19 1.80
N ALA A 348 3.71 -0.19 1.20
CA ALA A 348 2.80 -1.36 1.16
C ALA A 348 3.46 -2.63 0.58
N SER A 349 4.44 -2.46 -0.31
CA SER A 349 5.21 -3.56 -0.90
C SER A 349 6.04 -4.36 0.09
N TRP A 350 6.30 -3.84 1.32
CA TRP A 350 7.08 -4.55 2.34
C TRP A 350 6.42 -5.86 2.77
N GLY A 351 5.08 -5.90 2.85
CA GLY A 351 4.37 -7.14 3.13
C GLY A 351 4.64 -8.22 2.09
N LEU A 352 4.62 -7.86 0.81
CA LEU A 352 4.90 -8.77 -0.29
C LEU A 352 6.37 -9.23 -0.29
N PHE A 353 7.31 -8.31 -0.03
CA PHE A 353 8.73 -8.62 0.13
C PHE A 353 8.95 -9.62 1.27
N THR A 354 8.43 -9.33 2.47
CA THR A 354 8.58 -10.20 3.64
C THR A 354 7.96 -11.58 3.40
N ALA A 355 6.77 -11.64 2.80
CA ALA A 355 6.12 -12.90 2.46
C ALA A 355 6.98 -13.77 1.51
N ALA A 356 7.59 -13.14 0.51
CA ALA A 356 8.44 -13.84 -0.45
C ALA A 356 9.69 -14.44 0.21
N ILE A 357 10.41 -13.67 1.04
CA ILE A 357 11.61 -14.18 1.71
C ILE A 357 11.28 -15.25 2.77
N VAL A 358 10.23 -15.05 3.56
CA VAL A 358 9.77 -16.05 4.54
C VAL A 358 9.35 -17.34 3.85
N MET A 359 8.68 -17.26 2.72
CA MET A 359 8.32 -18.42 1.90
C MET A 359 9.56 -19.19 1.43
N VAL A 360 10.57 -18.48 0.91
CA VAL A 360 11.85 -19.07 0.47
C VAL A 360 12.56 -19.72 1.66
N ALA A 361 12.67 -19.03 2.79
CA ALA A 361 13.26 -19.55 4.00
C ALA A 361 12.57 -20.82 4.49
N TYR A 362 11.23 -20.80 4.57
CA TYR A 362 10.46 -21.97 4.97
C TYR A 362 10.67 -23.16 4.03
N ARG A 363 10.73 -22.94 2.72
CA ARG A 363 10.93 -24.03 1.74
C ARG A 363 12.20 -24.83 2.05
N PHE A 364 13.25 -24.17 2.52
CA PHE A 364 14.51 -24.84 2.87
C PHE A 364 14.46 -25.53 4.21
N LEU A 365 13.90 -24.85 5.21
CA LEU A 365 13.71 -25.44 6.51
C LEU A 365 12.78 -26.68 6.48
N SER A 366 11.92 -26.78 5.44
CA SER A 366 10.98 -27.88 5.27
C SER A 366 11.60 -29.18 4.68
N GLU A 367 12.89 -29.24 4.41
CA GLU A 367 13.55 -30.45 3.93
C GLU A 367 13.60 -31.57 5.00
N TYR A 368 13.70 -31.17 6.27
CA TYR A 368 13.66 -32.10 7.39
C TYR A 368 12.40 -31.90 8.22
N LYS A 369 11.76 -33.00 8.66
CA LYS A 369 10.48 -32.97 9.38
C LYS A 369 10.54 -32.12 10.68
N ILE A 370 11.64 -32.20 11.42
CA ILE A 370 11.82 -31.44 12.68
C ILE A 370 11.91 -29.95 12.40
N THR A 371 12.75 -29.54 11.46
CA THR A 371 12.92 -28.13 11.09
C THR A 371 11.65 -27.57 10.45
N GLN A 372 10.89 -28.40 9.71
CA GLN A 372 9.58 -28.04 9.19
C GLN A 372 8.59 -27.70 10.30
N ILE A 373 8.49 -28.53 11.33
CA ILE A 373 7.58 -28.29 12.46
C ILE A 373 7.99 -27.03 13.22
N LEU A 374 9.27 -26.89 13.53
CA LEU A 374 9.80 -25.70 14.20
C LEU A 374 9.53 -24.42 13.38
N ALA A 375 9.78 -24.47 12.09
CA ALA A 375 9.50 -23.34 11.19
C ALA A 375 8.02 -22.95 11.19
N ILE A 376 7.10 -23.92 11.13
CA ILE A 376 5.65 -23.67 11.22
C ILE A 376 5.31 -22.99 12.55
N ILE A 377 5.83 -23.48 13.67
CA ILE A 377 5.58 -22.89 14.99
C ILE A 377 6.07 -21.46 15.04
N VAL A 378 7.33 -21.20 14.66
CA VAL A 378 7.92 -19.87 14.66
C VAL A 378 7.14 -18.91 13.78
N ILE A 379 6.82 -19.31 12.53
CA ILE A 379 6.08 -18.46 11.59
C ILE A 379 4.66 -18.22 12.09
N SER A 380 4.00 -19.20 12.69
CA SER A 380 2.67 -19.00 13.28
C SER A 380 2.71 -17.97 14.43
N ILE A 381 3.71 -18.04 15.29
CA ILE A 381 3.93 -17.03 16.35
C ILE A 381 4.16 -15.65 15.72
N LEU A 382 4.97 -15.57 14.67
CA LEU A 382 5.24 -14.32 13.97
C LEU A 382 3.97 -13.73 13.32
N VAL A 383 3.15 -14.54 12.67
CA VAL A 383 1.86 -14.12 12.10
C VAL A 383 0.91 -13.63 13.19
N LEU A 384 0.82 -14.33 14.32
CA LEU A 384 0.04 -13.87 15.47
C LEU A 384 0.56 -12.56 16.04
N GLN A 385 1.89 -12.38 16.07
CA GLN A 385 2.50 -11.11 16.49
C GLN A 385 2.16 -9.97 15.52
N GLN A 386 2.19 -10.23 14.21
CA GLN A 386 1.79 -9.25 13.19
C GLN A 386 0.31 -8.87 13.33
N THR A 387 -0.59 -9.85 13.42
CA THR A 387 -2.02 -9.58 13.61
C THR A 387 -2.29 -8.82 14.91
N LYS A 388 -1.62 -9.20 16.01
CA LYS A 388 -1.71 -8.45 17.28
C LYS A 388 -1.27 -7.00 17.11
N THR A 389 -0.13 -6.77 16.46
CA THR A 389 0.41 -5.41 16.24
C THR A 389 -0.54 -4.59 15.37
N LEU A 390 -1.06 -5.19 14.29
CA LEU A 390 -2.01 -4.54 13.39
C LEU A 390 -3.29 -4.12 14.14
N ASN A 391 -3.87 -5.03 14.92
CA ASN A 391 -5.04 -4.71 15.75
C ASN A 391 -4.74 -3.65 16.82
N GLN A 392 -3.55 -3.65 17.40
CA GLN A 392 -3.14 -2.62 18.35
C GLN A 392 -3.06 -1.24 17.69
N LEU A 393 -2.57 -1.16 16.44
CA LEU A 393 -2.51 0.08 15.69
C LEU A 393 -3.92 0.59 15.35
N PHE A 394 -4.81 -0.27 14.87
CA PHE A 394 -6.21 0.07 14.61
C PHE A 394 -6.94 0.50 15.89
N TYR A 395 -6.74 -0.24 17.00
CA TYR A 395 -7.32 0.14 18.29
C TYR A 395 -6.82 1.50 18.77
N ASN A 396 -5.54 1.80 18.62
CA ASN A 396 -4.99 3.09 19.01
C ASN A 396 -5.56 4.23 18.15
N ASP A 397 -5.76 3.99 16.85
CA ASP A 397 -6.39 4.96 15.98
C ASP A 397 -7.85 5.18 16.34
N TYR A 398 -8.61 4.12 16.59
CA TYR A 398 -9.97 4.20 17.11
C TYR A 398 -10.05 4.99 18.43
N MET A 399 -9.18 4.73 19.39
CA MET A 399 -9.14 5.46 20.66
C MET A 399 -8.77 6.94 20.49
N ARG A 400 -7.94 7.26 19.51
CA ARG A 400 -7.66 8.62 19.08
C ARG A 400 -8.94 9.29 18.57
N TYR A 401 -9.67 8.63 17.67
CA TYR A 401 -10.92 9.14 17.12
C TYR A 401 -11.98 9.34 18.20
N GLN A 402 -12.14 8.40 19.15
CA GLN A 402 -13.06 8.55 20.29
C GLN A 402 -12.73 9.81 21.12
N LYS A 403 -11.45 10.14 21.25
CA LYS A 403 -11.04 11.37 21.95
C LYS A 403 -11.36 12.62 21.14
N ASP A 404 -11.14 12.59 19.83
CA ASP A 404 -11.52 13.70 18.94
C ASP A 404 -13.03 13.95 19.00
N LEU A 405 -13.85 12.89 18.99
CA LEU A 405 -15.31 12.97 19.16
C LEU A 405 -15.72 13.58 20.50
N HIS A 406 -15.07 13.15 21.59
CA HIS A 406 -15.39 13.69 22.93
C HIS A 406 -15.19 15.20 22.98
N ILE A 407 -14.06 15.68 22.47
CA ILE A 407 -13.77 17.11 22.41
C ILE A 407 -14.74 17.86 21.49
N ALA A 408 -15.10 17.25 20.35
CA ALA A 408 -16.08 17.82 19.43
C ALA A 408 -17.46 17.99 20.09
N TYR A 409 -17.95 16.96 20.78
CA TYR A 409 -19.25 17.03 21.47
C TYR A 409 -19.25 18.00 22.65
N GLU A 410 -18.15 18.12 23.40
CA GLU A 410 -18.03 19.16 24.45
C GLU A 410 -18.16 20.55 23.86
N LEU A 411 -17.44 20.80 22.73
CA LEU A 411 -17.51 22.09 22.05
C LEU A 411 -18.91 22.37 21.49
N ILE A 412 -19.54 21.38 20.86
CA ILE A 412 -20.89 21.51 20.29
C ILE A 412 -21.89 21.84 21.40
N TYR A 413 -21.81 21.14 22.51
CA TYR A 413 -22.70 21.39 23.66
C TYR A 413 -22.60 22.83 24.20
N ASP A 414 -21.42 23.41 24.20
CA ASP A 414 -21.23 24.79 24.61
C ASP A 414 -21.72 25.76 23.53
N LEU A 415 -21.54 25.43 22.24
CA LEU A 415 -22.03 26.25 21.14
C LEU A 415 -23.56 26.28 21.04
N GLU A 416 -24.26 25.15 21.27
CA GLU A 416 -25.72 25.06 21.17
C GLU A 416 -26.46 26.00 22.15
N LYS A 417 -25.80 26.46 23.20
CA LYS A 417 -26.42 27.36 24.19
C LYS A 417 -26.61 28.78 23.67
N ASP A 418 -25.63 29.30 22.93
CA ASP A 418 -25.57 30.74 22.62
C ASP A 418 -25.15 31.02 21.17
N TYR A 419 -24.88 29.99 20.32
CA TYR A 419 -24.36 30.18 18.98
C TYR A 419 -25.46 30.44 17.95
N ASP A 420 -25.32 31.52 17.21
CA ASP A 420 -26.16 31.84 16.06
C ASP A 420 -25.63 31.14 14.78
N THR A 421 -26.29 30.07 14.37
CA THR A 421 -25.92 29.26 13.19
C THR A 421 -25.91 30.03 11.88
N SER A 422 -26.50 31.24 11.84
CA SER A 422 -26.41 32.10 10.65
C SER A 422 -25.03 32.72 10.45
N LYS A 423 -24.18 32.73 11.49
CA LYS A 423 -22.84 33.30 11.49
C LYS A 423 -21.78 32.21 11.22
N PRO A 424 -20.63 32.58 10.64
CA PRO A 424 -19.52 31.65 10.50
C PRO A 424 -18.87 31.33 11.86
N LEU A 425 -18.50 30.06 12.05
CA LEU A 425 -17.81 29.61 13.25
C LEU A 425 -16.29 29.85 13.07
N VAL A 426 -15.71 30.63 13.99
CA VAL A 426 -14.25 30.83 14.03
C VAL A 426 -13.70 30.11 15.25
N ILE A 427 -12.87 29.11 15.02
CA ILE A 427 -12.23 28.32 16.08
C ILE A 427 -10.77 28.75 16.22
N MET A 428 -10.40 29.20 17.42
CA MET A 428 -9.06 29.73 17.70
C MET A 428 -8.41 28.92 18.83
N GLY A 429 -7.09 28.69 18.67
CA GLY A 429 -6.34 27.88 19.59
C GLY A 429 -6.57 26.38 19.42
N THR A 430 -5.97 25.58 20.24
CA THR A 430 -6.15 24.14 20.22
C THR A 430 -6.53 23.63 21.59
N PRO A 431 -7.68 22.98 21.76
CA PRO A 431 -8.08 22.42 23.05
C PRO A 431 -7.19 21.24 23.47
N TYR A 432 -6.16 20.93 22.70
CA TYR A 432 -5.49 19.65 22.70
C TYR A 432 -4.14 19.67 23.45
N LYS A 433 -4.09 18.94 24.56
CA LYS A 433 -2.85 18.73 25.34
C LYS A 433 -2.07 17.46 24.96
N GLY A 434 -2.14 17.04 23.68
CA GLY A 434 -1.43 15.85 23.14
C GLY A 434 -2.30 14.57 23.11
N ILE A 435 -1.95 13.65 22.21
CA ILE A 435 -2.67 12.38 21.98
C ILE A 435 -2.41 11.35 23.13
N GLY A 436 -1.55 11.70 24.09
CA GLY A 436 -1.13 10.78 25.14
C GLY A 436 -0.40 9.55 24.59
N LYS A 437 -0.56 8.41 25.23
CA LYS A 437 0.11 7.17 24.84
C LYS A 437 -0.38 6.59 23.48
N TYR A 438 -1.58 6.95 23.02
CA TYR A 438 -2.15 6.39 21.80
C TYR A 438 -1.61 7.03 20.52
N GLY A 439 -1.29 8.32 20.54
CA GLY A 439 -0.75 9.02 19.39
C GLY A 439 0.70 8.68 19.03
N ALA A 440 1.42 8.05 19.95
CA ALA A 440 2.80 7.66 19.71
C ALA A 440 2.93 6.32 18.96
N GLN A 441 1.83 5.64 18.66
CA GLN A 441 1.81 4.26 18.15
C GLN A 441 1.25 4.10 16.74
N SER A 442 0.71 5.15 16.14
CA SER A 442 0.34 5.22 14.73
C SER A 442 0.66 6.62 14.21
N ASN A 443 0.83 6.78 12.91
CA ASN A 443 0.83 8.10 12.27
C ASN A 443 -0.60 8.65 12.24
N SER A 444 -1.21 8.68 13.41
CA SER A 444 -2.58 9.06 13.63
C SER A 444 -2.87 10.44 13.04
N LEU A 445 -3.85 10.47 12.17
CA LEU A 445 -4.37 11.67 11.53
C LEU A 445 -5.50 12.29 12.36
N SER A 446 -5.26 12.52 13.66
CA SER A 446 -6.20 13.27 14.47
C SER A 446 -6.50 14.60 13.83
N VAL A 447 -7.78 14.89 13.60
CA VAL A 447 -8.24 16.19 13.09
C VAL A 447 -7.75 17.31 14.00
N LEU A 448 -7.74 17.08 15.31
CA LEU A 448 -7.30 18.04 16.32
C LEU A 448 -5.77 18.24 16.38
N TRP A 449 -5.01 17.18 16.17
CA TRP A 449 -3.54 17.25 16.28
C TRP A 449 -2.88 17.81 15.02
N TRP A 450 -3.32 17.37 13.86
CA TRP A 450 -2.95 18.01 12.59
C TRP A 450 -3.51 19.44 12.54
N GLY A 451 -4.68 19.64 13.11
CA GLY A 451 -5.22 20.94 13.40
C GLY A 451 -4.21 21.88 14.04
N LYS A 452 -3.25 21.47 14.86
CA LYS A 452 -2.21 22.35 15.37
C LYS A 452 -1.26 22.88 14.27
N LYS A 453 -1.02 22.09 13.20
CA LYS A 453 -0.32 22.55 11.99
C LYS A 453 -1.28 23.16 10.96
N ALA A 454 -2.50 22.64 10.86
CA ALA A 454 -3.54 23.10 9.96
C ALA A 454 -4.44 24.18 10.58
N PHE A 455 -4.38 24.46 11.89
CA PHE A 455 -4.98 25.63 12.51
C PHE A 455 -4.22 26.94 12.21
N ASN A 456 -3.03 26.88 11.63
CA ASN A 456 -2.59 27.96 10.77
C ASN A 456 -3.51 28.12 9.53
N ASP A 457 -4.40 27.17 9.25
CA ASP A 457 -5.40 27.12 8.20
C ASP A 457 -6.82 27.43 8.71
N ASN A 458 -6.95 28.38 9.62
CA ASN A 458 -8.21 29.02 9.98
C ASN A 458 -9.29 28.09 10.63
N GLY A 459 -8.92 26.93 11.16
CA GLY A 459 -9.85 26.00 11.81
C GLY A 459 -10.86 25.30 10.87
N ARG A 460 -10.74 25.48 9.57
CA ARG A 460 -11.66 24.97 8.56
C ARG A 460 -11.82 23.45 8.61
N GLU A 461 -10.73 22.73 8.75
CA GLU A 461 -10.76 21.26 8.79
C GLU A 461 -11.48 20.73 10.02
N PHE A 462 -11.36 21.44 11.14
CA PHE A 462 -12.11 21.07 12.33
C PHE A 462 -13.62 21.34 12.18
N ILE A 463 -14.00 22.45 11.53
CA ILE A 463 -15.41 22.74 11.24
C ILE A 463 -15.99 21.68 10.29
N LYS A 464 -15.22 21.25 9.28
CA LYS A 464 -15.63 20.13 8.43
C LYS A 464 -15.84 18.85 9.22
N PHE A 465 -14.98 18.59 10.20
CA PHE A 465 -15.15 17.47 11.09
C PHE A 465 -16.46 17.56 11.90
N LEU A 466 -16.78 18.72 12.46
CA LEU A 466 -18.06 18.95 13.13
C LEU A 466 -19.24 18.72 12.18
N ASN A 467 -19.14 19.20 10.95
CA ASN A 467 -20.17 19.02 9.92
C ASN A 467 -20.31 17.54 9.50
N SER A 468 -19.22 16.78 9.48
CA SER A 468 -19.29 15.32 9.22
C SER A 468 -20.02 14.55 10.34
N LEU A 469 -20.17 15.15 11.52
CA LEU A 469 -20.97 14.61 12.63
C LEU A 469 -22.46 14.97 12.53
N GLY A 470 -22.90 15.61 11.44
CA GLY A 470 -24.30 15.97 11.20
C GLY A 470 -24.69 17.40 11.57
N TYR A 471 -23.71 18.25 11.84
CA TYR A 471 -23.92 19.69 12.09
C TYR A 471 -23.72 20.49 10.82
N ASP A 472 -24.22 21.73 10.80
CA ASP A 472 -24.13 22.63 9.63
C ASP A 472 -23.54 23.99 10.08
N PHE A 473 -22.27 23.98 10.45
CA PHE A 473 -21.53 25.18 10.79
C PHE A 473 -20.96 25.81 9.53
N LYS A 474 -21.13 27.13 9.39
CA LYS A 474 -20.52 27.87 8.28
C LYS A 474 -19.02 27.99 8.48
N VAL A 475 -18.28 27.61 7.45
CA VAL A 475 -16.83 27.78 7.37
C VAL A 475 -16.53 29.27 7.14
N PRO A 476 -15.65 29.93 7.93
CA PRO A 476 -15.34 31.35 7.77
C PRO A 476 -14.52 31.61 6.50
N THR A 477 -14.75 32.76 5.88
CA THR A 477 -13.82 33.34 4.90
C THR A 477 -12.55 33.84 5.61
N ASP A 478 -11.49 34.13 4.85
CA ASP A 478 -10.25 34.67 5.43
C ASP A 478 -10.47 35.97 6.17
N GLU A 479 -11.34 36.85 5.62
CA GLU A 479 -11.70 38.12 6.26
C GLU A 479 -12.47 37.93 7.57
N GLU A 480 -13.40 36.97 7.61
CA GLU A 480 -14.17 36.65 8.81
C GLU A 480 -13.29 36.04 9.91
N TYR A 481 -12.34 35.21 9.51
CA TYR A 481 -11.37 34.61 10.42
C TYR A 481 -10.49 35.71 11.05
N GLU A 482 -9.92 36.64 10.26
CA GLU A 482 -9.09 37.72 10.81
C GLU A 482 -9.89 38.67 11.73
N LYS A 483 -11.17 38.91 11.43
CA LYS A 483 -12.05 39.65 12.34
C LYS A 483 -12.26 38.91 13.67
N GLY A 484 -12.56 37.61 13.60
CA GLY A 484 -12.72 36.78 14.79
C GLY A 484 -11.45 36.74 15.64
N LYS A 485 -10.29 36.69 15.01
CA LYS A 485 -8.99 36.72 15.68
C LYS A 485 -8.78 38.02 16.46
N ILE A 486 -9.06 39.14 15.84
CA ILE A 486 -8.95 40.46 16.49
C ILE A 486 -9.90 40.57 17.70
N GLU A 487 -11.10 39.99 17.59
CA GLU A 487 -12.04 39.96 18.71
C GLU A 487 -11.58 39.04 19.84
N ALA A 488 -11.08 37.88 19.53
CA ALA A 488 -10.53 36.93 20.52
C ALA A 488 -9.32 37.52 21.26
N GLU A 489 -8.45 38.25 20.58
CA GLU A 489 -7.30 38.96 21.19
C GLU A 489 -7.78 40.04 22.18
N LYS A 490 -8.87 40.76 21.84
CA LYS A 490 -9.46 41.76 22.73
C LYS A 490 -10.09 41.15 24.00
N MET A 491 -10.61 39.93 23.89
CA MET A 491 -11.21 39.25 25.04
C MET A 491 -10.17 38.66 26.01
N GLY A 492 -8.87 38.73 25.67
CA GLY A 492 -7.78 38.30 26.55
C GLY A 492 -7.71 36.77 26.78
N ASN A 493 -8.52 35.99 26.08
CA ASN A 493 -8.60 34.53 26.17
C ASN A 493 -7.75 33.80 25.11
N TYR A 494 -6.80 34.52 24.50
CA TYR A 494 -5.91 33.94 23.53
C TYR A 494 -4.67 33.38 24.22
N PRO A 495 -4.36 32.07 24.09
CA PRO A 495 -3.16 31.48 24.67
C PRO A 495 -1.89 31.91 23.96
#